data_de0f69e2fd128fbebc1ada40107e6a0b
#
_entry.id   de0f69e2fd128fbebc1ada40107e6a0b
#
_cell.length_a   1.000
_cell.length_b   1.000
_cell.length_c   1.000
_cell.angle_alpha   90.00
_cell.angle_beta   90.00
_cell.angle_gamma   90.00
#
_symmetry.space_group_name_H-M   'P 1'
#
loop_
_entity.id
_entity.type
_entity.pdbx_description
1 polymer ?
#
loop_
_entity_poly.entity_id
_entity_poly.type
_entity_poly.pdbx_seq_one_letter_code
_entity_poly.pdbx_strand_id
1 'polypeptide(L)'
;FRTHIVELPEAMAHQLQIGASVSNNGCCLTITRINGREVAFDLMAETLAKTNLGALQAGDEVNLERAARFGDEIGGHLMSGHIIATTAITRIDESAHNRTLWFALPEALKPYILTKGFVGLDGCSLTIGEVSAHEFNVHLIPETLERTLFGTRKAGDIINIEIDPQTQAVVDTVSRVLSQQ
;
A
#
# COMPACT_ATOMS: atom_id res chain seq x y z
N PHE A 1 -18.11 -10.80 0.34
CA PHE A 1 -17.46 -11.21 1.58
C PHE A 1 -16.56 -12.41 1.33
N ARG A 2 -15.33 -12.35 1.83
CA ARG A 2 -14.34 -13.43 1.78
C ARG A 2 -13.48 -13.40 3.03
N THR A 3 -13.14 -14.55 3.60
CA THR A 3 -12.14 -14.65 4.66
C THR A 3 -10.81 -15.03 4.04
N HIS A 4 -9.77 -14.21 4.26
CA HIS A 4 -8.39 -14.55 3.97
C HIS A 4 -7.75 -15.14 5.23
N ILE A 5 -7.04 -16.25 5.05
CA ILE A 5 -6.19 -16.83 6.10
C ILE A 5 -4.76 -16.62 5.64
N VAL A 6 -3.99 -15.89 6.43
CA VAL A 6 -2.62 -15.50 6.11
C VAL A 6 -1.68 -16.09 7.16
N GLU A 7 -0.65 -16.78 6.71
CA GLU A 7 0.41 -17.25 7.59
C GLU A 7 1.40 -16.12 7.85
N LEU A 8 1.52 -15.67 9.09
CA LEU A 8 2.44 -14.60 9.48
C LEU A 8 3.83 -15.17 9.80
N PRO A 9 4.90 -14.41 9.48
CA PRO A 9 6.23 -14.71 10.01
C PRO A 9 6.20 -14.82 11.54
N GLU A 10 7.01 -15.70 12.13
CA GLU A 10 7.02 -15.95 13.58
C GLU A 10 7.22 -14.66 14.39
N ALA A 11 8.12 -13.78 13.94
CA ALA A 11 8.37 -12.50 14.60
C ALA A 11 7.14 -11.57 14.62
N MET A 12 6.22 -11.70 13.66
CA MET A 12 4.98 -10.92 13.58
C MET A 12 3.80 -11.57 14.30
N ALA A 13 3.86 -12.87 14.55
CA ALA A 13 2.77 -13.62 15.19
C ALA A 13 2.75 -13.47 16.73
N HIS A 14 3.82 -12.94 17.33
CA HIS A 14 3.94 -12.82 18.78
C HIS A 14 2.97 -11.75 19.34
N GLN A 15 2.24 -12.12 20.40
CA GLN A 15 1.31 -11.23 21.11
C GLN A 15 0.24 -10.57 20.19
N LEU A 16 -0.22 -11.28 19.17
CA LEU A 16 -1.38 -10.85 18.39
C LEU A 16 -2.66 -10.95 19.21
N GLN A 17 -3.59 -10.04 18.93
CA GLN A 17 -4.91 -10.07 19.56
C GLN A 17 -6.01 -10.00 18.49
N ILE A 18 -7.11 -10.72 18.71
CA ILE A 18 -8.31 -10.57 17.91
C ILE A 18 -8.80 -9.12 18.06
N GLY A 19 -9.18 -8.50 16.95
CA GLY A 19 -9.56 -7.09 16.89
C GLY A 19 -8.40 -6.13 16.63
N ALA A 20 -7.13 -6.60 16.69
CA ALA A 20 -6.00 -5.78 16.25
C ALA A 20 -5.95 -5.64 14.73
N SER A 21 -5.27 -4.60 14.26
CA SER A 21 -5.09 -4.32 12.83
C SER A 21 -3.75 -4.83 12.32
N VAL A 22 -3.77 -5.41 11.12
CA VAL A 22 -2.58 -5.75 10.33
C VAL A 22 -2.82 -5.27 8.91
N SER A 23 -1.86 -4.55 8.36
CA SER A 23 -1.86 -4.16 6.96
C SER A 23 -1.51 -5.37 6.08
N ASN A 24 -2.32 -5.61 5.05
CA ASN A 24 -2.10 -6.62 4.01
C ASN A 24 -2.04 -5.90 2.65
N ASN A 25 -0.89 -5.88 1.99
CA ASN A 25 -0.65 -5.04 0.81
C ASN A 25 -1.12 -3.58 1.01
N GLY A 26 -0.86 -3.01 2.18
CA GLY A 26 -1.27 -1.66 2.54
C GLY A 26 -2.71 -1.51 3.02
N CYS A 27 -3.55 -2.52 2.85
CA CYS A 27 -4.94 -2.48 3.31
C CYS A 27 -5.02 -2.87 4.79
N CYS A 28 -5.53 -1.97 5.64
CA CYS A 28 -5.75 -2.22 7.06
C CYS A 28 -6.90 -3.22 7.25
N LEU A 29 -6.57 -4.40 7.79
CA LEU A 29 -7.54 -5.46 8.06
C LEU A 29 -7.56 -5.81 9.54
N THR A 30 -8.74 -6.13 10.05
CA THR A 30 -8.94 -6.53 11.43
C THR A 30 -8.81 -8.05 11.58
N ILE A 31 -8.04 -8.48 12.58
CA ILE A 31 -7.90 -9.89 12.93
C ILE A 31 -9.21 -10.41 13.50
N THR A 32 -9.78 -11.46 12.90
CA THR A 32 -11.02 -12.11 13.34
C THR A 32 -10.79 -13.46 14.04
N ARG A 33 -9.68 -14.13 13.72
CA ARG A 33 -9.30 -15.41 14.34
C ARG A 33 -7.80 -15.61 14.27
N ILE A 34 -7.25 -16.27 15.30
CA ILE A 34 -5.84 -16.63 15.39
C ILE A 34 -5.73 -18.12 15.68
N ASN A 35 -4.92 -18.84 14.90
CA ASN A 35 -4.56 -20.23 15.11
C ASN A 35 -3.05 -20.38 14.88
N GLY A 36 -2.27 -20.21 15.96
CA GLY A 36 -0.81 -20.15 15.85
C GLY A 36 -0.36 -18.97 14.98
N ARG A 37 0.27 -19.26 13.85
CA ARG A 37 0.71 -18.26 12.87
C ARG A 37 -0.33 -17.96 11.79
N GLU A 38 -1.37 -18.79 11.69
CA GLU A 38 -2.49 -18.54 10.77
C GLU A 38 -3.47 -17.53 11.34
N VAL A 39 -3.62 -16.43 10.64
CA VAL A 39 -4.46 -15.30 11.06
C VAL A 39 -5.54 -15.07 10.02
N ALA A 40 -6.79 -15.01 10.46
CA ALA A 40 -7.92 -14.78 9.57
C ALA A 40 -8.34 -13.30 9.57
N PHE A 41 -8.68 -12.81 8.39
CA PHE A 41 -9.20 -11.49 8.12
C PHE A 41 -10.46 -11.60 7.27
N ASP A 42 -11.50 -10.89 7.65
CA ASP A 42 -12.76 -10.85 6.91
C ASP A 42 -12.81 -9.60 6.02
N LEU A 43 -12.89 -9.81 4.71
CA LEU A 43 -12.89 -8.74 3.71
C LEU A 43 -14.30 -8.54 3.15
N MET A 44 -14.78 -7.31 3.24
CA MET A 44 -16.06 -6.92 2.64
C MET A 44 -15.95 -6.85 1.12
N ALA A 45 -17.09 -6.92 0.44
CA ALA A 45 -17.14 -6.86 -1.02
C ALA A 45 -16.47 -5.60 -1.59
N GLU A 46 -16.60 -4.47 -0.92
CA GLU A 46 -15.95 -3.21 -1.31
C GLU A 46 -14.43 -3.33 -1.26
N THR A 47 -13.87 -3.87 -0.18
CA THR A 47 -12.41 -4.09 -0.04
C THR A 47 -11.89 -5.01 -1.14
N LEU A 48 -12.60 -6.11 -1.41
CA LEU A 48 -12.23 -7.04 -2.50
C LEU A 48 -12.28 -6.38 -3.88
N ALA A 49 -13.21 -5.46 -4.11
CA ALA A 49 -13.37 -4.78 -5.40
C ALA A 49 -12.36 -3.65 -5.60
N LYS A 50 -11.98 -2.94 -4.52
CA LYS A 50 -11.13 -1.73 -4.59
C LYS A 50 -9.65 -2.01 -4.41
N THR A 51 -9.27 -3.22 -3.99
CA THR A 51 -7.87 -3.58 -3.71
C THR A 51 -7.44 -4.78 -4.54
N ASN A 52 -6.12 -4.98 -4.64
CA ASN A 52 -5.57 -6.17 -5.27
C ASN A 52 -5.82 -7.46 -4.46
N LEU A 53 -6.30 -7.34 -3.22
CA LEU A 53 -6.63 -8.49 -2.37
C LEU A 53 -7.75 -9.35 -2.95
N GLY A 54 -8.66 -8.76 -3.74
CA GLY A 54 -9.75 -9.51 -4.37
C GLY A 54 -9.29 -10.56 -5.38
N ALA A 55 -8.14 -10.37 -6.00
CA ALA A 55 -7.56 -11.27 -7.01
C ALA A 55 -6.69 -12.38 -6.41
N LEU A 56 -6.33 -12.31 -5.12
CA LEU A 56 -5.44 -13.27 -4.47
C LEU A 56 -6.01 -14.68 -4.44
N GLN A 57 -5.12 -15.64 -4.63
CA GLN A 57 -5.38 -17.07 -4.53
C GLN A 57 -4.55 -17.68 -3.38
N ALA A 58 -4.92 -18.89 -2.97
CA ALA A 58 -4.11 -19.64 -2.00
C ALA A 58 -2.70 -19.89 -2.55
N GLY A 59 -1.69 -19.55 -1.75
CA GLY A 59 -0.27 -19.61 -2.13
C GLY A 59 0.32 -18.28 -2.58
N ASP A 60 -0.51 -17.25 -2.82
CA ASP A 60 0.01 -15.90 -3.09
C ASP A 60 0.58 -15.26 -1.82
N GLU A 61 1.57 -14.41 -2.00
CA GLU A 61 2.20 -13.65 -0.93
C GLU A 61 1.64 -12.22 -0.85
N VAL A 62 1.67 -11.65 0.35
CA VAL A 62 1.28 -10.26 0.62
C VAL A 62 2.32 -9.57 1.48
N ASN A 63 2.51 -8.27 1.27
CA ASN A 63 3.25 -7.43 2.21
C ASN A 63 2.44 -7.30 3.51
N LEU A 64 3.10 -7.51 4.65
CA LEU A 64 2.48 -7.45 5.96
C LEU A 64 3.13 -6.38 6.82
N GLU A 65 2.31 -5.64 7.57
CA GLU A 65 2.79 -4.71 8.59
C GLU A 65 1.80 -4.66 9.75
N ARG A 66 2.31 -4.75 10.98
CA ARG A 66 1.49 -4.56 12.19
C ARG A 66 1.23 -3.08 12.44
N ALA A 67 0.10 -2.77 13.08
CA ALA A 67 -0.18 -1.40 13.48
C ALA A 67 0.95 -0.85 14.38
N ALA A 68 1.39 0.37 14.08
CA ALA A 68 2.38 1.09 14.87
C ALA A 68 1.83 1.39 16.28
N ARG A 69 2.72 1.45 17.24
CA ARG A 69 2.43 1.81 18.64
C ARG A 69 2.97 3.20 18.94
N PHE A 70 2.44 3.82 19.98
CA PHE A 70 3.03 5.06 20.50
C PHE A 70 4.46 4.80 20.96
N GLY A 71 5.41 5.57 20.40
CA GLY A 71 6.83 5.42 20.68
C GLY A 71 7.62 4.65 19.62
N ASP A 72 6.96 4.03 18.67
CA ASP A 72 7.64 3.43 17.52
C ASP A 72 8.24 4.52 16.61
N GLU A 73 9.35 4.19 15.96
CA GLU A 73 9.93 5.06 14.94
C GLU A 73 9.08 5.01 13.66
N ILE A 74 8.67 6.16 13.15
CA ILE A 74 7.91 6.26 11.91
C ILE A 74 8.86 6.65 10.78
N GLY A 75 9.13 5.69 9.89
CA GLY A 75 9.86 5.93 8.64
C GLY A 75 8.93 6.40 7.51
N GLY A 76 9.39 7.36 6.70
CA GLY A 76 8.58 7.88 5.60
C GLY A 76 7.44 8.77 6.09
N HIS A 77 6.19 8.35 5.92
CA HIS A 77 5.00 9.10 6.35
C HIS A 77 4.01 8.22 7.09
N LEU A 78 3.10 8.85 7.83
CA LEU A 78 2.00 8.14 8.50
C LEU A 78 1.00 7.64 7.47
N MET A 79 0.76 6.33 7.48
CA MET A 79 -0.24 5.67 6.64
C MET A 79 -1.37 5.12 7.50
N SER A 80 -2.59 5.15 6.96
CA SER A 80 -3.80 4.68 7.65
C SER A 80 -4.23 3.28 7.25
N GLY A 81 -3.68 2.77 6.13
CA GLY A 81 -4.12 1.52 5.53
C GLY A 81 -5.43 1.65 4.74
N HIS A 82 -5.80 2.86 4.34
CA HIS A 82 -6.99 3.12 3.54
C HIS A 82 -6.62 3.23 2.05
N ILE A 83 -6.80 2.12 1.35
CA ILE A 83 -6.55 2.05 -0.09
C ILE A 83 -7.63 2.84 -0.83
N ILE A 84 -7.19 3.82 -1.63
CA ILE A 84 -8.08 4.67 -2.42
C ILE A 84 -8.37 4.08 -3.80
N ALA A 85 -7.38 3.43 -4.39
CA ALA A 85 -7.44 2.82 -5.72
C ALA A 85 -6.34 1.78 -5.91
N THR A 86 -6.35 1.14 -7.08
CA THR A 86 -5.22 0.34 -7.56
C THR A 86 -4.61 0.98 -8.80
N THR A 87 -3.36 0.63 -9.07
CA THR A 87 -2.65 1.01 -10.30
C THR A 87 -1.83 -0.16 -10.83
N ALA A 88 -1.52 -0.14 -12.12
CA ALA A 88 -0.63 -1.12 -12.73
C ALA A 88 0.81 -0.60 -12.80
N ILE A 89 1.77 -1.48 -12.58
CA ILE A 89 3.17 -1.22 -12.96
C ILE A 89 3.23 -1.21 -14.47
N THR A 90 3.58 -0.06 -15.07
CA THR A 90 3.65 0.09 -16.52
C THR A 90 4.98 -0.37 -17.08
N ARG A 91 6.07 -0.11 -16.38
CA ARG A 91 7.43 -0.55 -16.73
C ARG A 91 8.35 -0.52 -15.52
N ILE A 92 9.45 -1.22 -15.65
CA ILE A 92 10.51 -1.29 -14.63
C ILE A 92 11.82 -0.98 -15.33
N ASP A 93 12.54 0.03 -14.84
CA ASP A 93 13.87 0.38 -15.30
C ASP A 93 14.89 -0.11 -14.27
N GLU A 94 15.80 -1.00 -14.68
CA GLU A 94 16.82 -1.59 -13.81
C GLU A 94 18.20 -1.08 -14.19
N SER A 95 18.98 -0.74 -13.19
CA SER A 95 20.41 -0.45 -13.31
C SER A 95 21.18 -1.23 -12.24
N ALA A 96 22.51 -1.16 -12.26
CA ALA A 96 23.37 -1.92 -11.34
C ALA A 96 23.03 -1.71 -9.85
N HIS A 97 22.44 -0.55 -9.48
CA HIS A 97 22.21 -0.16 -8.08
C HIS A 97 20.84 0.45 -7.83
N ASN A 98 19.95 0.46 -8.83
CA ASN A 98 18.65 1.12 -8.70
C ASN A 98 17.58 0.37 -9.50
N ARG A 99 16.41 0.25 -8.91
CA ARG A 99 15.20 -0.26 -9.57
C ARG A 99 14.13 0.83 -9.50
N THR A 100 13.76 1.34 -10.65
CA THR A 100 12.71 2.36 -10.78
C THR A 100 11.45 1.70 -11.31
N LEU A 101 10.37 1.81 -10.55
CA LEU A 101 9.06 1.31 -10.95
C LEU A 101 8.21 2.49 -11.41
N TRP A 102 7.59 2.34 -12.57
CA TRP A 102 6.64 3.28 -13.14
C TRP A 102 5.23 2.72 -12.99
N PHE A 103 4.31 3.59 -12.62
CA PHE A 103 2.92 3.26 -12.37
C PHE A 103 2.01 4.13 -13.22
N ALA A 104 0.92 3.55 -13.74
CA ALA A 104 -0.14 4.35 -14.33
C ALA A 104 -0.69 5.35 -13.31
N LEU A 105 -0.92 6.59 -13.71
CA LEU A 105 -1.48 7.62 -12.86
C LEU A 105 -2.99 7.74 -13.11
N PRO A 106 -3.84 7.23 -12.21
CA PRO A 106 -5.28 7.40 -12.34
C PRO A 106 -5.66 8.89 -12.34
N GLU A 107 -6.55 9.30 -13.23
CA GLU A 107 -6.95 10.70 -13.40
C GLU A 107 -7.40 11.35 -12.08
N ALA A 108 -8.19 10.62 -11.31
CA ALA A 108 -8.69 11.09 -10.01
C ALA A 108 -7.61 11.32 -8.96
N LEU A 109 -6.42 10.71 -9.12
CA LEU A 109 -5.33 10.82 -8.15
C LEU A 109 -4.28 11.87 -8.51
N LYS A 110 -4.34 12.47 -9.71
CA LYS A 110 -3.40 13.51 -10.15
C LYS A 110 -3.20 14.65 -9.15
N PRO A 111 -4.23 15.18 -8.49
CA PRO A 111 -4.03 16.27 -7.53
C PRO A 111 -3.20 15.89 -6.30
N TYR A 112 -3.09 14.60 -6.00
CA TYR A 112 -2.44 14.10 -4.77
C TYR A 112 -1.06 13.51 -5.01
N ILE A 113 -0.71 13.19 -6.26
CA ILE A 113 0.57 12.56 -6.63
C ILE A 113 1.53 13.68 -7.07
N LEU A 114 2.33 14.15 -6.13
CA LEU A 114 3.22 15.31 -6.31
C LEU A 114 4.68 14.85 -6.26
N THR A 115 5.50 15.35 -7.17
CA THR A 115 6.96 15.10 -7.17
C THR A 115 7.56 15.43 -5.80
N LYS A 116 8.35 14.50 -5.24
CA LYS A 116 8.93 14.58 -3.88
C LYS A 116 7.91 14.47 -2.74
N GLY A 117 6.63 14.30 -3.03
CA GLY A 117 5.63 13.92 -2.05
C GLY A 117 5.73 12.44 -1.67
N PHE A 118 4.86 12.00 -0.77
CA PHE A 118 4.76 10.60 -0.36
C PHE A 118 3.59 9.89 -1.05
N VAL A 119 3.73 8.59 -1.20
CA VAL A 119 2.66 7.67 -1.62
C VAL A 119 2.83 6.34 -0.89
N GLY A 120 1.74 5.72 -0.49
CA GLY A 120 1.71 4.34 -0.03
C GLY A 120 1.42 3.40 -1.20
N LEU A 121 2.32 2.45 -1.47
CA LEU A 121 2.16 1.44 -2.52
C LEU A 121 2.30 0.04 -1.92
N ASP A 122 1.25 -0.77 -1.97
CA ASP A 122 1.17 -2.09 -1.30
C ASP A 122 1.69 -2.04 0.16
N GLY A 123 1.44 -0.94 0.88
CA GLY A 123 1.83 -0.73 2.26
C GLY A 123 3.23 -0.14 2.47
N CYS A 124 3.98 0.12 1.41
CA CYS A 124 5.29 0.77 1.51
C CYS A 124 5.15 2.30 1.40
N SER A 125 5.68 3.04 2.38
CA SER A 125 5.85 4.48 2.27
C SER A 125 6.97 4.80 1.30
N LEU A 126 6.66 5.44 0.18
CA LEU A 126 7.63 5.73 -0.87
C LEU A 126 7.61 7.20 -1.27
N THR A 127 8.78 7.72 -1.64
CA THR A 127 8.89 9.06 -2.21
C THR A 127 8.61 9.02 -3.70
N ILE A 128 7.70 9.87 -4.15
CA ILE A 128 7.37 10.06 -5.56
C ILE A 128 8.55 10.74 -6.26
N GLY A 129 9.01 10.14 -7.35
CA GLY A 129 10.04 10.70 -8.22
C GLY A 129 9.45 11.63 -9.27
N GLU A 130 9.49 11.20 -10.52
CA GLU A 130 8.90 11.93 -11.64
C GLU A 130 7.41 11.70 -11.74
N VAL A 131 6.68 12.74 -12.15
CA VAL A 131 5.24 12.69 -12.44
C VAL A 131 5.00 13.26 -13.82
N SER A 132 4.29 12.51 -14.66
CA SER A 132 3.84 12.94 -15.99
C SER A 132 2.30 13.00 -16.05
N ALA A 133 1.76 13.29 -17.22
CA ALA A 133 0.31 13.31 -17.41
C ALA A 133 -0.37 11.95 -17.15
N HIS A 134 0.36 10.83 -17.32
CA HIS A 134 -0.22 9.49 -17.31
C HIS A 134 0.51 8.50 -16.40
N GLU A 135 1.67 8.84 -15.88
CA GLU A 135 2.54 7.97 -15.09
C GLU A 135 3.26 8.74 -13.99
N PHE A 136 3.63 8.02 -12.95
CA PHE A 136 4.60 8.46 -11.94
C PHE A 136 5.55 7.32 -11.62
N ASN A 137 6.69 7.63 -11.01
CA ASN A 137 7.66 6.62 -10.62
C ASN A 137 8.10 6.74 -9.15
N VAL A 138 8.69 5.65 -8.68
CA VAL A 138 9.43 5.57 -7.41
C VAL A 138 10.76 4.87 -7.64
N HIS A 139 11.76 5.25 -6.85
CA HIS A 139 13.08 4.61 -6.86
C HIS A 139 13.23 3.74 -5.62
N LEU A 140 13.50 2.45 -5.81
CA LEU A 140 13.55 1.49 -4.72
C LEU A 140 15.01 1.15 -4.36
N ILE A 141 15.31 1.26 -3.07
CA ILE A 141 16.60 0.84 -2.50
C ILE A 141 16.60 -0.69 -2.29
N PRO A 142 17.79 -1.33 -2.24
CA PRO A 142 17.89 -2.77 -2.04
C PRO A 142 17.12 -3.31 -0.83
N GLU A 143 17.14 -2.61 0.30
CA GLU A 143 16.40 -2.98 1.51
C GLU A 143 14.88 -3.12 1.26
N THR A 144 14.28 -2.18 0.50
CA THR A 144 12.87 -2.27 0.13
C THR A 144 12.57 -3.46 -0.77
N LEU A 145 13.49 -3.77 -1.69
CA LEU A 145 13.35 -4.91 -2.61
C LEU A 145 13.42 -6.25 -1.87
N GLU A 146 14.26 -6.35 -0.85
CA GLU A 146 14.41 -7.58 -0.04
C GLU A 146 13.23 -7.79 0.91
N ARG A 147 12.73 -6.71 1.51
CA ARG A 147 11.68 -6.80 2.55
C ARG A 147 10.26 -6.83 2.03
N THR A 148 10.07 -6.54 0.75
CA THR A 148 8.75 -6.40 0.16
C THR A 148 8.63 -7.17 -1.15
N LEU A 149 7.40 -7.36 -1.61
CA LEU A 149 7.13 -8.01 -2.89
C LEU A 149 7.61 -7.21 -4.11
N PHE A 150 8.05 -5.96 -3.93
CA PHE A 150 8.59 -5.16 -5.05
C PHE A 150 9.86 -5.75 -5.66
N GLY A 151 10.57 -6.62 -4.94
CA GLY A 151 11.69 -7.39 -5.48
C GLY A 151 11.30 -8.35 -6.61
N THR A 152 10.07 -8.86 -6.59
CA THR A 152 9.57 -9.88 -7.53
C THR A 152 8.49 -9.36 -8.48
N ARG A 153 7.95 -8.16 -8.23
CA ARG A 153 6.90 -7.54 -9.07
C ARG A 153 7.38 -7.31 -10.49
N LYS A 154 6.42 -7.39 -11.43
CA LYS A 154 6.64 -7.25 -12.88
C LYS A 154 5.72 -6.19 -13.46
N ALA A 155 6.04 -5.71 -14.65
CA ALA A 155 5.12 -4.88 -15.43
C ALA A 155 3.78 -5.63 -15.63
N GLY A 156 2.69 -4.92 -15.43
CA GLY A 156 1.32 -5.46 -15.45
C GLY A 156 0.78 -5.84 -14.07
N ASP A 157 1.61 -5.97 -13.03
CA ASP A 157 1.14 -6.26 -11.67
C ASP A 157 0.32 -5.09 -11.14
N ILE A 158 -0.73 -5.42 -10.40
CA ILE A 158 -1.66 -4.44 -9.81
C ILE A 158 -1.25 -4.16 -8.37
N ILE A 159 -1.10 -2.90 -8.04
CA ILE A 159 -0.60 -2.38 -6.77
C ILE A 159 -1.66 -1.51 -6.11
N ASN A 160 -1.88 -1.67 -4.82
CA ASN A 160 -2.74 -0.80 -4.03
C ASN A 160 -2.10 0.57 -3.82
N ILE A 161 -2.88 1.64 -3.97
CA ILE A 161 -2.45 3.02 -3.70
C ILE A 161 -3.16 3.55 -2.46
N GLU A 162 -2.38 4.10 -1.55
CA GLU A 162 -2.82 5.02 -0.50
C GLU A 162 -2.17 6.39 -0.73
N ILE A 163 -2.98 7.45 -0.80
CA ILE A 163 -2.46 8.82 -0.89
C ILE A 163 -2.09 9.33 0.50
N ASP A 164 -1.08 10.20 0.56
CA ASP A 164 -0.69 10.83 1.83
C ASP A 164 -1.86 11.61 2.44
N PRO A 165 -2.31 11.26 3.67
CA PRO A 165 -3.46 11.90 4.30
C PRO A 165 -3.30 13.41 4.49
N GLN A 166 -2.08 13.90 4.68
CA GLN A 166 -1.82 15.34 4.81
C GLN A 166 -2.01 16.06 3.47
N THR A 167 -1.45 15.50 2.40
CA THR A 167 -1.67 16.02 1.04
C THR A 167 -3.16 15.99 0.69
N GLN A 168 -3.86 14.90 1.00
CA GLN A 168 -5.29 14.79 0.76
C GLN A 168 -6.09 15.87 1.49
N ALA A 169 -5.84 16.06 2.78
CA ALA A 169 -6.55 17.04 3.59
C ALA A 169 -6.38 18.47 3.04
N VAL A 170 -5.17 18.82 2.58
CA VAL A 170 -4.89 20.13 1.99
C VAL A 170 -5.59 20.28 0.64
N VAL A 171 -5.38 19.32 -0.28
CA VAL A 171 -5.93 19.38 -1.64
C VAL A 171 -7.45 19.42 -1.61
N ASP A 172 -8.10 18.53 -0.87
CA ASP A 172 -9.56 18.45 -0.79
C ASP A 172 -10.18 19.70 -0.16
N THR A 173 -9.53 20.24 0.88
CA THR A 173 -10.00 21.45 1.54
C THR A 173 -9.92 22.66 0.61
N VAL A 174 -8.78 22.86 -0.07
CA VAL A 174 -8.59 23.95 -1.01
C VAL A 174 -9.58 23.84 -2.18
N SER A 175 -9.70 22.65 -2.77
CA SER A 175 -10.65 22.41 -3.88
C SER A 175 -12.08 22.73 -3.49
N ARG A 176 -12.50 22.33 -2.28
CA ARG A 176 -13.84 22.61 -1.76
C ARG A 176 -14.07 24.10 -1.53
N VAL A 177 -13.11 24.82 -0.99
CA VAL A 177 -13.24 26.28 -0.76
C VAL A 177 -13.35 27.03 -2.09
N LEU A 178 -12.51 26.68 -3.07
CA LEU A 178 -12.56 27.33 -4.40
C LEU A 178 -13.85 27.03 -5.17
N SER A 179 -14.45 25.87 -4.98
CA SER A 179 -15.71 25.49 -5.64
C SER A 179 -16.94 26.20 -5.06
N GLN A 180 -16.82 26.92 -3.93
CA GLN A 180 -17.89 27.68 -3.30
C GLN A 180 -17.86 29.19 -3.64
N GLN A 181 -16.87 29.61 -4.41
CA GLN A 181 -16.75 30.97 -4.94
C GLN A 181 -17.30 31.07 -6.36
#